data_f621c35b525740848644c792024d497c
#
_entry.id   f621c35b525740848644c792024d497c
#
_cell.length_a   1.000
_cell.length_b   1.000
_cell.length_c   1.000
_cell.angle_alpha   90.00
_cell.angle_beta   90.00
_cell.angle_gamma   90.00
#
_symmetry.space_group_name_H-M   'P 1'
#
loop_
_entity.id
_entity.type
_entity.pdbx_description
1 polymer ?
#
loop_
_entity_poly.entity_id
_entity_poly.type
_entity_poly.pdbx_seq_one_letter_code
_entity_poly.pdbx_strand_id
1 'polypeptide(L)'
;MHLLSVLFIIIVNYNVENLFHPAHDSLKDDIEWTQEGERHWSYTRYYRKVENIARVLTNIGEWDGVDVVGLQEVENALCVKRLCYTLRKGEYDFVHYESPDRRGIDVAFVYKKSRVDTIRTRAIRVNLEEQTTRDLLYVCAQVEKRDTMHFFVCHLPSQRGGKAESEWKRDQAKRMLQEAVDSVLAVCPEAKIVVMGDMNSEPKEDLIGLSNRMFGLQGTHKYQGQWTCLDQFYTSQNLDSISSVRIYDAEWIMEEDEKYMGLKPKRTYNGYHYQNGFSDHLPIILECRR
;
A
#
# COMPACT_ATOMS: atom_id res chain seq x y z
N MET A 1 28.53 -0.79 28.30
CA MET A 1 28.44 -1.22 26.89
C MET A 1 27.09 -0.70 26.34
N HIS A 2 27.09 0.50 25.73
CA HIS A 2 25.89 0.96 25.04
C HIS A 2 25.74 0.11 23.77
N LEU A 3 24.74 -0.76 23.74
CA LEU A 3 24.26 -1.29 22.47
C LEU A 3 23.84 -0.07 21.65
N LEU A 4 24.61 0.25 20.63
CA LEU A 4 24.17 1.13 19.55
C LEU A 4 22.99 0.40 18.90
N SER A 5 21.76 0.74 19.28
CA SER A 5 20.59 0.30 18.56
C SER A 5 20.73 0.85 17.14
N VAL A 6 20.91 -0.05 16.18
CA VAL A 6 20.86 0.33 14.77
C VAL A 6 19.45 0.84 14.53
N LEU A 7 19.33 2.14 14.36
CA LEU A 7 18.04 2.77 14.12
C LEU A 7 17.67 2.53 12.64
N PHE A 8 16.55 1.84 12.41
CA PHE A 8 15.99 1.63 11.10
C PHE A 8 14.87 2.62 10.84
N ILE A 9 14.65 2.93 9.57
CA ILE A 9 13.38 3.48 9.06
C ILE A 9 12.57 2.31 8.56
N ILE A 10 11.39 2.13 9.13
CA ILE A 10 10.45 1.05 8.79
C ILE A 10 9.39 1.59 7.84
N ILE A 11 9.44 1.16 6.60
CA ILE A 11 8.50 1.53 5.54
C ILE A 11 7.65 0.29 5.22
N VAL A 12 6.34 0.41 5.30
CA VAL A 12 5.40 -0.67 5.02
C VAL A 12 4.58 -0.33 3.78
N ASN A 13 4.36 -1.30 2.90
CA ASN A 13 3.31 -1.23 1.90
C ASN A 13 2.24 -2.27 2.21
N TYR A 14 0.98 -1.86 2.19
CA TYR A 14 -0.13 -2.73 2.53
C TYR A 14 -1.40 -2.41 1.74
N ASN A 15 -1.79 -3.30 0.82
CA ASN A 15 -3.14 -3.31 0.30
C ASN A 15 -4.07 -3.84 1.40
N VAL A 16 -4.99 -2.99 1.86
CA VAL A 16 -5.85 -3.27 3.03
C VAL A 16 -7.18 -3.92 2.67
N GLU A 17 -7.38 -4.34 1.44
CA GLU A 17 -8.62 -4.97 0.97
C GLU A 17 -9.88 -4.14 1.31
N ASN A 18 -10.21 -3.15 0.47
CA ASN A 18 -11.49 -2.43 0.49
C ASN A 18 -11.86 -1.79 1.85
N LEU A 19 -11.05 -0.84 2.33
CA LEU A 19 -11.40 -0.05 3.50
C LEU A 19 -12.39 1.06 3.13
N PHE A 20 -13.68 0.73 3.05
CA PHE A 20 -14.77 1.67 2.80
C PHE A 20 -15.34 2.26 4.08
N HIS A 21 -15.80 3.51 4.01
CA HIS A 21 -16.65 4.09 5.04
C HIS A 21 -18.09 3.58 4.88
N PRO A 22 -18.83 3.28 5.96
CA PRO A 22 -20.19 2.73 5.82
C PRO A 22 -21.26 3.70 5.30
N ALA A 23 -20.97 4.99 5.24
CA ALA A 23 -21.87 5.99 4.64
C ALA A 23 -21.59 6.07 3.14
N HIS A 24 -22.64 5.92 2.32
CA HIS A 24 -22.57 6.02 0.87
C HIS A 24 -22.06 7.38 0.38
N ASP A 25 -21.15 7.37 -0.57
CA ASP A 25 -20.76 8.53 -1.37
C ASP A 25 -21.54 8.52 -2.69
N SER A 26 -22.44 9.46 -2.87
CA SER A 26 -23.30 9.56 -4.08
C SER A 26 -22.52 9.76 -5.40
N LEU A 27 -21.22 10.03 -5.34
CA LEU A 27 -20.34 10.19 -6.51
C LEU A 27 -19.59 8.89 -6.87
N LYS A 28 -19.76 7.83 -6.07
CA LYS A 28 -19.00 6.58 -6.19
C LYS A 28 -19.92 5.36 -6.29
N ASP A 29 -19.40 4.29 -6.87
CA ASP A 29 -20.10 2.99 -6.99
C ASP A 29 -19.79 2.13 -5.74
N ASP A 30 -20.16 2.62 -4.54
CA ASP A 30 -19.83 2.03 -3.24
C ASP A 30 -21.02 1.43 -2.50
N ILE A 31 -22.22 1.40 -3.11
CA ILE A 31 -23.47 0.94 -2.48
C ILE A 31 -23.33 -0.45 -1.84
N GLU A 32 -22.57 -1.37 -2.46
CA GLU A 32 -22.33 -2.69 -1.88
C GLU A 32 -21.65 -2.64 -0.50
N TRP A 33 -20.93 -1.54 -0.20
CA TRP A 33 -20.18 -1.28 1.03
C TRP A 33 -20.95 -0.42 2.04
N THR A 34 -22.27 -0.43 1.97
CA THR A 34 -23.14 0.18 2.96
C THR A 34 -23.78 -0.86 3.89
N GLN A 35 -24.47 -0.42 4.92
CA GLN A 35 -25.16 -1.32 5.84
C GLN A 35 -26.30 -2.07 5.15
N GLU A 36 -26.99 -1.44 4.22
CA GLU A 36 -28.09 -1.98 3.42
C GLU A 36 -27.59 -2.70 2.16
N GLY A 37 -26.33 -2.51 1.77
CA GLY A 37 -25.71 -3.13 0.62
C GLY A 37 -25.44 -4.62 0.82
N GLU A 38 -25.08 -5.31 -0.27
CA GLU A 38 -24.89 -6.77 -0.29
C GLU A 38 -23.86 -7.30 0.72
N ARG A 39 -22.88 -6.48 1.10
CA ARG A 39 -21.88 -6.83 2.11
C ARG A 39 -22.33 -6.55 3.54
N HIS A 40 -23.46 -5.89 3.74
CA HIS A 40 -23.92 -5.46 5.06
C HIS A 40 -22.82 -4.79 5.87
N TRP A 41 -22.14 -3.82 5.23
CA TRP A 41 -20.95 -3.15 5.76
C TRP A 41 -21.33 -2.11 6.81
N SER A 42 -21.47 -2.55 8.07
CA SER A 42 -21.86 -1.71 9.19
C SER A 42 -20.66 -0.97 9.81
N TYR A 43 -20.93 0.08 10.59
CA TYR A 43 -19.91 0.78 11.39
C TYR A 43 -19.14 -0.17 12.31
N THR A 44 -19.78 -1.21 12.86
CA THR A 44 -19.09 -2.21 13.67
C THR A 44 -18.05 -2.99 12.87
N ARG A 45 -18.37 -3.40 11.63
CA ARG A 45 -17.43 -4.10 10.74
C ARG A 45 -16.30 -3.17 10.30
N TYR A 46 -16.64 -1.93 9.97
CA TYR A 46 -15.68 -0.88 9.62
C TYR A 46 -14.65 -0.64 10.74
N TYR A 47 -15.12 -0.38 11.96
CA TYR A 47 -14.20 -0.18 13.09
C TYR A 47 -13.35 -1.41 13.37
N ARG A 48 -13.92 -2.61 13.27
CA ARG A 48 -13.17 -3.85 13.40
C ARG A 48 -12.09 -3.99 12.32
N LYS A 49 -12.40 -3.63 11.08
CA LYS A 49 -11.42 -3.62 9.99
C LYS A 49 -10.28 -2.63 10.26
N VAL A 50 -10.59 -1.42 10.70
CA VAL A 50 -9.59 -0.42 11.09
C VAL A 50 -8.70 -0.92 12.23
N GLU A 51 -9.29 -1.55 13.26
CA GLU A 51 -8.56 -2.16 14.37
C GLU A 51 -7.65 -3.29 13.89
N ASN A 52 -8.12 -4.14 12.98
CA ASN A 52 -7.33 -5.23 12.40
C ASN A 52 -6.12 -4.69 11.62
N ILE A 53 -6.30 -3.68 10.77
CA ILE A 53 -5.19 -3.03 10.06
C ILE A 53 -4.20 -2.40 11.05
N ALA A 54 -4.71 -1.65 12.03
CA ALA A 54 -3.87 -1.01 13.05
C ALA A 54 -3.07 -2.04 13.86
N ARG A 55 -3.68 -3.19 14.19
CA ARG A 55 -3.01 -4.30 14.87
C ARG A 55 -1.84 -4.86 14.05
N VAL A 56 -2.03 -5.05 12.73
CA VAL A 56 -0.95 -5.50 11.84
C VAL A 56 0.21 -4.50 11.87
N LEU A 57 -0.06 -3.23 11.64
CA LEU A 57 0.95 -2.18 11.59
C LEU A 57 1.67 -2.00 12.95
N THR A 58 0.93 -2.11 14.06
CA THR A 58 1.51 -2.04 15.41
C THR A 58 2.45 -3.22 15.68
N ASN A 59 2.09 -4.44 15.24
CA ASN A 59 2.96 -5.60 15.41
C ASN A 59 4.23 -5.53 14.53
N ILE A 60 4.13 -4.94 13.33
CA ILE A 60 5.30 -4.71 12.47
C ILE A 60 6.26 -3.71 13.11
N GLY A 61 5.74 -2.61 13.63
CA GLY A 61 6.53 -1.51 14.18
C GLY A 61 6.94 -1.69 15.65
N GLU A 62 6.41 -2.72 16.30
CA GLU A 62 6.68 -3.01 17.72
C GLU A 62 6.48 -1.77 18.64
N TRP A 63 7.48 -1.50 19.50
CA TRP A 63 7.40 -0.38 20.45
C TRP A 63 7.52 0.99 19.79
N ASP A 64 8.33 1.11 18.74
CA ASP A 64 8.59 2.39 18.08
C ASP A 64 7.52 2.73 17.04
N GLY A 65 6.75 1.74 16.58
CA GLY A 65 5.79 1.88 15.50
C GLY A 65 6.47 1.96 14.13
N VAL A 66 5.67 1.93 13.08
CA VAL A 66 6.12 2.09 11.69
C VAL A 66 6.35 3.56 11.38
N ASP A 67 7.31 3.88 10.50
CA ASP A 67 7.62 5.28 10.17
C ASP A 67 6.83 5.80 8.98
N VAL A 68 6.66 4.95 7.97
CA VAL A 68 5.91 5.24 6.75
C VAL A 68 5.06 4.05 6.36
N VAL A 69 3.83 4.30 5.91
CA VAL A 69 2.95 3.27 5.35
C VAL A 69 2.34 3.75 4.03
N GLY A 70 2.57 3.02 2.95
CA GLY A 70 1.79 3.12 1.71
C GLY A 70 0.57 2.22 1.82
N LEU A 71 -0.62 2.77 1.68
CA LEU A 71 -1.88 2.04 1.72
C LEU A 71 -2.52 2.00 0.33
N GLN A 72 -3.13 0.88 -0.01
CA GLN A 72 -3.98 0.72 -1.18
C GLN A 72 -5.38 0.27 -0.73
N GLU A 73 -6.37 0.56 -1.55
CA GLU A 73 -7.78 0.24 -1.32
C GLU A 73 -8.38 0.95 -0.08
N VAL A 74 -8.04 2.21 0.10
CA VAL A 74 -8.71 3.10 1.05
C VAL A 74 -9.68 3.99 0.30
N GLU A 75 -10.90 4.16 0.81
CA GLU A 75 -11.91 4.94 0.12
C GLU A 75 -11.63 6.44 0.19
N ASN A 76 -11.44 6.98 1.38
CA ASN A 76 -11.38 8.42 1.58
C ASN A 76 -10.51 8.84 2.77
N ALA A 77 -10.32 10.14 2.90
CA ALA A 77 -9.55 10.74 3.99
C ALA A 77 -10.10 10.41 5.40
N LEU A 78 -11.41 10.15 5.55
CA LEU A 78 -11.99 9.80 6.86
C LEU A 78 -11.53 8.41 7.30
N CYS A 79 -11.43 7.46 6.36
CA CYS A 79 -10.91 6.12 6.62
C CYS A 79 -9.45 6.17 7.09
N VAL A 80 -8.60 6.92 6.38
CA VAL A 80 -7.18 7.07 6.73
C VAL A 80 -7.02 7.78 8.07
N LYS A 81 -7.77 8.87 8.31
CA LYS A 81 -7.78 9.60 9.58
C LYS A 81 -8.17 8.71 10.75
N ARG A 82 -9.18 7.84 10.56
CA ARG A 82 -9.60 6.88 11.59
C ARG A 82 -8.48 5.88 11.88
N LEU A 83 -7.80 5.38 10.86
CA LEU A 83 -6.66 4.48 11.04
C LEU A 83 -5.52 5.16 11.81
N CYS A 84 -5.12 6.37 11.44
CA CYS A 84 -4.09 7.14 12.16
C CYS A 84 -4.44 7.33 13.65
N TYR A 85 -5.72 7.63 13.94
CA TYR A 85 -6.20 7.75 15.31
C TYR A 85 -6.12 6.43 16.08
N THR A 86 -6.44 5.31 15.42
CA THR A 86 -6.44 3.96 16.04
C THR A 86 -5.03 3.44 16.25
N LEU A 87 -4.09 3.73 15.35
CA LEU A 87 -2.67 3.40 15.51
C LEU A 87 -2.10 4.03 16.78
N ARG A 88 -2.06 5.35 16.83
CA ARG A 88 -1.66 6.13 18.02
C ARG A 88 -2.16 7.56 17.84
N LYS A 89 -3.13 7.93 18.66
CA LYS A 89 -3.74 9.27 18.62
C LYS A 89 -2.68 10.37 18.62
N GLY A 90 -2.64 11.13 17.53
CA GLY A 90 -1.81 12.34 17.41
C GLY A 90 -0.35 12.10 16.98
N GLU A 91 0.12 10.86 16.89
CA GLU A 91 1.49 10.56 16.44
C GLU A 91 1.63 10.46 14.92
N TYR A 92 0.57 10.03 14.24
CA TYR A 92 0.56 9.86 12.79
C TYR A 92 -0.21 10.98 12.09
N ASP A 93 0.19 11.25 10.85
CA ASP A 93 -0.52 12.07 9.90
C ASP A 93 -0.49 11.38 8.53
N PHE A 94 -1.19 11.93 7.53
CA PHE A 94 -1.33 11.28 6.25
C PHE A 94 -1.43 12.25 5.08
N VAL A 95 -1.16 11.75 3.88
CA VAL A 95 -1.45 12.38 2.60
C VAL A 95 -2.39 11.47 1.83
N HIS A 96 -3.49 12.03 1.35
CA HIS A 96 -4.49 11.35 0.54
C HIS A 96 -5.08 12.33 -0.46
N TYR A 97 -5.38 11.86 -1.66
CA TYR A 97 -6.09 12.59 -2.70
C TYR A 97 -7.16 11.69 -3.29
N GLU A 98 -8.35 12.24 -3.49
CA GLU A 98 -9.44 11.57 -4.20
C GLU A 98 -9.05 11.40 -5.68
N SER A 99 -9.16 10.18 -6.18
CA SER A 99 -8.93 9.86 -7.59
C SER A 99 -10.25 9.69 -8.34
N PRO A 100 -10.22 9.64 -9.67
CA PRO A 100 -11.42 9.41 -10.47
C PRO A 100 -11.83 7.93 -10.54
N ASP A 101 -11.28 7.05 -9.74
CA ASP A 101 -11.72 5.64 -9.67
C ASP A 101 -13.21 5.59 -9.34
N ARG A 102 -13.99 4.85 -10.15
CA ARG A 102 -15.45 4.80 -10.00
C ARG A 102 -15.89 4.10 -8.74
N ARG A 103 -15.13 3.11 -8.26
CA ARG A 103 -15.43 2.41 -7.01
C ARG A 103 -15.15 3.27 -5.78
N GLY A 104 -14.35 4.34 -5.94
CA GLY A 104 -13.95 5.21 -4.86
C GLY A 104 -12.83 4.65 -3.99
N ILE A 105 -11.95 3.81 -4.52
CA ILE A 105 -10.77 3.36 -3.78
C ILE A 105 -9.53 4.07 -4.27
N ASP A 106 -8.69 4.47 -3.32
CA ASP A 106 -7.51 5.28 -3.54
C ASP A 106 -6.27 4.69 -2.88
N VAL A 107 -5.18 5.44 -2.96
CA VAL A 107 -3.95 5.19 -2.22
C VAL A 107 -3.73 6.28 -1.18
N ALA A 108 -3.04 5.94 -0.10
CA ALA A 108 -2.67 6.91 0.92
C ALA A 108 -1.22 6.70 1.40
N PHE A 109 -0.63 7.77 1.91
CA PHE A 109 0.67 7.77 2.56
C PHE A 109 0.48 8.19 4.00
N VAL A 110 0.71 7.27 4.94
CA VAL A 110 0.65 7.52 6.39
C VAL A 110 2.07 7.63 6.93
N TYR A 111 2.32 8.57 7.82
CA TYR A 111 3.67 8.79 8.35
C TYR A 111 3.68 9.21 9.81
N LYS A 112 4.75 8.85 10.51
CA LYS A 112 5.00 9.23 11.90
C LYS A 112 5.57 10.64 11.97
N LYS A 113 4.83 11.59 12.54
CA LYS A 113 5.18 13.03 12.59
C LYS A 113 6.51 13.34 13.29
N SER A 114 6.93 12.50 14.22
CA SER A 114 8.21 12.70 14.90
C SER A 114 9.43 12.36 14.04
N ARG A 115 9.20 11.64 12.92
CA ARG A 115 10.25 11.10 12.06
C ARG A 115 10.22 11.60 10.62
N VAL A 116 9.05 12.04 10.15
CA VAL A 116 8.83 12.40 8.75
C VAL A 116 8.11 13.73 8.66
N ASP A 117 8.69 14.67 7.92
CA ASP A 117 8.11 15.97 7.61
C ASP A 117 7.86 16.06 6.09
N THR A 118 6.62 16.19 5.66
CA THR A 118 6.28 16.29 4.23
C THR A 118 6.64 17.67 3.68
N ILE A 119 7.39 17.70 2.55
CA ILE A 119 7.84 18.93 1.88
C ILE A 119 6.92 19.26 0.71
N ARG A 120 6.59 18.26 -0.11
CA ARG A 120 5.76 18.40 -1.30
C ARG A 120 4.97 17.13 -1.54
N THR A 121 3.69 17.29 -1.88
CA THR A 121 2.81 16.17 -2.23
C THR A 121 2.01 16.48 -3.48
N ARG A 122 1.68 15.49 -4.27
CA ARG A 122 0.78 15.62 -5.42
C ARG A 122 0.17 14.28 -5.82
N ALA A 123 -1.05 14.33 -6.33
CA ALA A 123 -1.62 13.24 -7.12
C ALA A 123 -1.09 13.35 -8.57
N ILE A 124 -0.70 12.23 -9.15
CA ILE A 124 -0.28 12.11 -10.54
C ILE A 124 -1.38 11.35 -11.27
N ARG A 125 -2.12 12.06 -12.13
CA ARG A 125 -3.25 11.50 -12.87
C ARG A 125 -2.79 10.42 -13.84
N VAL A 126 -3.40 9.24 -13.77
CA VAL A 126 -3.20 8.17 -14.73
C VAL A 126 -4.28 8.28 -15.81
N ASN A 127 -3.89 8.70 -17.00
CA ASN A 127 -4.80 8.87 -18.13
C ASN A 127 -4.93 7.55 -18.90
N LEU A 128 -6.13 6.96 -18.90
CA LEU A 128 -6.48 5.74 -19.63
C LEU A 128 -7.58 6.01 -20.68
N GLU A 129 -7.33 7.00 -21.55
CA GLU A 129 -8.30 7.40 -22.59
C GLU A 129 -9.70 7.65 -22.01
N GLU A 130 -10.67 6.75 -22.28
CA GLU A 130 -12.05 6.88 -21.82
C GLU A 130 -12.30 6.25 -20.44
N GLN A 131 -11.30 5.65 -19.80
CA GLN A 131 -11.43 4.96 -18.54
C GLN A 131 -10.76 5.72 -17.38
N THR A 132 -11.33 5.57 -16.21
CA THR A 132 -10.77 6.15 -14.99
C THR A 132 -10.10 5.08 -14.13
N THR A 133 -9.06 5.46 -13.42
CA THR A 133 -8.36 4.60 -12.46
C THR A 133 -7.80 5.47 -11.34
N ARG A 134 -7.16 4.81 -10.35
CA ARG A 134 -6.46 5.49 -9.25
C ARG A 134 -5.31 6.34 -9.77
N ASP A 135 -5.11 7.47 -9.13
CA ASP A 135 -3.92 8.28 -9.32
C ASP A 135 -2.72 7.66 -8.60
N LEU A 136 -1.51 8.00 -9.04
CA LEU A 136 -0.30 7.71 -8.28
C LEU A 136 -0.10 8.83 -7.27
N LEU A 137 0.29 8.49 -6.05
CA LEU A 137 0.57 9.48 -5.01
C LEU A 137 2.08 9.70 -4.90
N TYR A 138 2.52 10.92 -5.10
CA TYR A 138 3.89 11.35 -4.88
C TYR A 138 4.02 12.15 -3.59
N VAL A 139 5.03 11.81 -2.79
CA VAL A 139 5.40 12.52 -1.56
C VAL A 139 6.91 12.73 -1.53
N CYS A 140 7.34 13.97 -1.45
CA CYS A 140 8.71 14.34 -1.08
C CYS A 140 8.71 14.71 0.41
N ALA A 141 9.55 14.06 1.20
CA ALA A 141 9.60 14.26 2.64
C ALA A 141 11.03 14.29 3.17
N GLN A 142 11.23 15.04 4.22
CA GLN A 142 12.43 14.96 5.05
C GLN A 142 12.23 13.86 6.09
N VAL A 143 13.12 12.87 6.08
CA VAL A 143 13.10 11.75 7.01
C VAL A 143 14.20 11.98 8.04
N GLU A 144 13.83 11.88 9.35
CA GLU A 144 14.74 12.08 10.47
C GLU A 144 15.47 13.43 10.48
N LYS A 145 14.88 14.45 9.86
CA LYS A 145 15.49 15.78 9.70
C LYS A 145 16.86 15.77 9.01
N ARG A 146 17.15 14.71 8.25
CA ARG A 146 18.45 14.48 7.58
C ARG A 146 18.30 14.25 6.09
N ASP A 147 17.55 13.24 5.71
CA ASP A 147 17.48 12.75 4.35
C ASP A 147 16.21 13.20 3.65
N THR A 148 16.33 13.80 2.48
CA THR A 148 15.19 13.99 1.60
C THR A 148 14.94 12.70 0.87
N MET A 149 13.73 12.15 1.00
CA MET A 149 13.29 10.94 0.32
C MET A 149 12.04 11.23 -0.52
N HIS A 150 11.95 10.52 -1.63
CA HIS A 150 10.84 10.62 -2.59
C HIS A 150 10.08 9.31 -2.57
N PHE A 151 8.80 9.37 -2.24
CA PHE A 151 7.92 8.21 -2.18
C PHE A 151 6.88 8.28 -3.29
N PHE A 152 6.63 7.14 -3.92
CA PHE A 152 5.51 6.95 -4.82
C PHE A 152 4.66 5.80 -4.30
N VAL A 153 3.38 6.05 -4.03
CA VAL A 153 2.42 5.02 -3.64
C VAL A 153 1.50 4.74 -4.81
N CYS A 154 1.39 3.47 -5.20
CA CYS A 154 0.72 3.04 -6.41
C CYS A 154 -0.33 1.96 -6.12
N HIS A 155 -1.39 1.94 -6.93
CA HIS A 155 -2.28 0.80 -7.06
C HIS A 155 -2.70 0.69 -8.52
N LEU A 156 -1.97 -0.14 -9.28
CA LEU A 156 -2.17 -0.25 -10.71
C LEU A 156 -3.45 -0.99 -11.07
N PRO A 157 -3.98 -0.84 -12.30
CA PRO A 157 -5.19 -1.50 -12.74
C PRO A 157 -5.15 -3.02 -12.56
N SER A 158 -6.21 -3.58 -11.94
CA SER A 158 -6.30 -5.01 -11.66
C SER A 158 -6.46 -5.85 -12.93
N GLN A 159 -6.24 -7.17 -12.80
CA GLN A 159 -6.41 -8.12 -13.90
C GLN A 159 -7.88 -8.54 -14.13
N ARG A 160 -8.86 -7.86 -13.50
CA ARG A 160 -10.29 -8.13 -13.72
C ARG A 160 -10.65 -7.90 -15.18
N GLY A 161 -11.43 -8.81 -15.77
CA GLY A 161 -11.79 -8.80 -17.20
C GLY A 161 -10.79 -9.49 -18.12
N GLY A 162 -9.67 -9.98 -17.59
CA GLY A 162 -8.63 -10.68 -18.34
C GLY A 162 -7.25 -10.04 -18.21
N LYS A 163 -6.22 -10.90 -18.10
CA LYS A 163 -4.84 -10.45 -17.93
C LYS A 163 -4.35 -9.65 -19.14
N ALA A 164 -4.60 -10.15 -20.36
CA ALA A 164 -4.19 -9.51 -21.60
C ALA A 164 -4.98 -8.19 -21.86
N GLU A 165 -6.29 -8.20 -21.60
CA GLU A 165 -7.16 -7.04 -21.82
C GLU A 165 -6.86 -5.87 -20.89
N SER A 166 -6.28 -6.14 -19.71
CA SER A 166 -5.92 -5.11 -18.73
C SER A 166 -4.42 -4.76 -18.75
N GLU A 167 -3.58 -5.46 -19.50
CA GLU A 167 -2.12 -5.26 -19.51
C GLU A 167 -1.74 -3.85 -19.99
N TRP A 168 -2.35 -3.37 -21.08
CA TRP A 168 -2.07 -2.04 -21.60
C TRP A 168 -2.34 -0.92 -20.59
N LYS A 169 -3.32 -1.09 -19.70
CA LYS A 169 -3.64 -0.12 -18.64
C LYS A 169 -2.53 -0.05 -17.59
N ARG A 170 -2.01 -1.22 -17.20
CA ARG A 170 -0.87 -1.31 -16.28
C ARG A 170 0.39 -0.72 -16.89
N ASP A 171 0.63 -1.01 -18.18
CA ASP A 171 1.78 -0.48 -18.90
C ASP A 171 1.70 1.05 -19.05
N GLN A 172 0.50 1.58 -19.28
CA GLN A 172 0.30 3.05 -19.30
C GLN A 172 0.58 3.66 -17.93
N ALA A 173 0.07 3.05 -16.84
CA ALA A 173 0.32 3.54 -15.49
C ALA A 173 1.80 3.43 -15.11
N LYS A 174 2.49 2.35 -15.51
CA LYS A 174 3.94 2.19 -15.31
C LYS A 174 4.75 3.23 -16.08
N ARG A 175 4.36 3.56 -17.33
CA ARG A 175 5.01 4.66 -18.09
C ARG A 175 4.91 5.99 -17.36
N MET A 176 3.72 6.33 -16.86
CA MET A 176 3.52 7.57 -16.10
C MET A 176 4.29 7.59 -14.77
N LEU A 177 4.37 6.44 -14.11
CA LEU A 177 5.22 6.28 -12.93
C LEU A 177 6.69 6.50 -13.28
N GLN A 178 7.17 5.90 -14.38
CA GLN A 178 8.55 6.06 -14.87
C GLN A 178 8.86 7.53 -15.18
N GLU A 179 7.99 8.21 -15.92
CA GLU A 179 8.13 9.65 -16.25
C GLU A 179 8.21 10.50 -14.97
N ALA A 180 7.43 10.16 -13.94
CA ALA A 180 7.47 10.86 -12.66
C ALA A 180 8.78 10.60 -11.90
N VAL A 181 9.29 9.38 -11.91
CA VAL A 181 10.59 9.01 -11.34
C VAL A 181 11.71 9.74 -12.09
N ASP A 182 11.70 9.71 -13.41
CA ASP A 182 12.70 10.37 -14.27
C ASP A 182 12.74 11.88 -14.02
N SER A 183 11.58 12.49 -13.79
CA SER A 183 11.50 13.91 -13.44
C SER A 183 12.20 14.27 -12.12
N VAL A 184 12.21 13.35 -11.16
CA VAL A 184 12.95 13.51 -9.90
C VAL A 184 14.44 13.31 -10.13
N LEU A 185 14.83 12.26 -10.85
CA LEU A 185 16.24 11.94 -11.15
C LEU A 185 16.90 12.98 -12.03
N ALA A 186 16.15 13.62 -12.96
CA ALA A 186 16.66 14.71 -13.78
C ALA A 186 17.08 15.95 -12.94
N VAL A 187 16.41 16.19 -11.81
CA VAL A 187 16.73 17.29 -10.89
C VAL A 187 17.78 16.88 -9.87
N CYS A 188 17.70 15.63 -9.37
CA CYS A 188 18.60 15.08 -8.37
C CYS A 188 18.95 13.64 -8.74
N PRO A 189 20.06 13.38 -9.47
CA PRO A 189 20.47 12.03 -9.86
C PRO A 189 20.69 11.07 -8.71
N GLU A 190 21.05 11.59 -7.53
CA GLU A 190 21.28 10.83 -6.29
C GLU A 190 20.06 10.82 -5.36
N ALA A 191 18.88 11.12 -5.88
CA ALA A 191 17.66 11.12 -5.07
C ALA A 191 17.41 9.74 -4.43
N LYS A 192 17.05 9.74 -3.15
CA LYS A 192 16.58 8.55 -2.45
C LYS A 192 15.12 8.33 -2.79
N ILE A 193 14.83 7.34 -3.61
CA ILE A 193 13.48 7.06 -4.13
C ILE A 193 13.00 5.71 -3.65
N VAL A 194 11.76 5.67 -3.17
CA VAL A 194 11.01 4.45 -2.85
C VAL A 194 9.69 4.48 -3.62
N VAL A 195 9.48 3.52 -4.51
CA VAL A 195 8.18 3.22 -5.10
C VAL A 195 7.61 2.03 -4.38
N MET A 196 6.36 2.11 -3.96
CA MET A 196 5.66 1.03 -3.27
C MET A 196 4.20 0.95 -3.70
N GLY A 197 3.67 -0.26 -3.76
CA GLY A 197 2.26 -0.43 -4.11
C GLY A 197 1.91 -1.82 -4.62
N ASP A 198 0.62 -2.00 -4.85
CA ASP A 198 0.06 -3.13 -5.58
C ASP A 198 0.20 -2.87 -7.09
N MET A 199 1.15 -3.56 -7.71
CA MET A 199 1.44 -3.44 -9.14
C MET A 199 0.50 -4.31 -10.00
N ASN A 200 -0.33 -5.15 -9.39
CA ASN A 200 -1.23 -6.09 -10.07
C ASN A 200 -0.53 -6.93 -11.17
N SER A 201 0.76 -7.17 -11.00
CA SER A 201 1.61 -7.97 -11.89
C SER A 201 2.80 -8.54 -11.10
N GLU A 202 3.30 -9.69 -11.54
CA GLU A 202 4.55 -10.24 -11.00
C GLU A 202 5.74 -9.31 -11.27
N PRO A 203 6.78 -9.32 -10.40
CA PRO A 203 8.02 -8.61 -10.64
C PRO A 203 8.68 -9.15 -11.91
N LYS A 204 8.70 -8.37 -12.98
CA LYS A 204 9.29 -8.79 -14.25
C LYS A 204 10.57 -8.05 -14.58
N GLU A 205 10.62 -6.77 -14.24
CA GLU A 205 11.66 -5.84 -14.66
C GLU A 205 11.87 -4.77 -13.59
N ASP A 206 13.07 -4.23 -13.56
CA ASP A 206 13.34 -3.00 -12.82
C ASP A 206 12.71 -1.81 -13.55
N LEU A 207 12.27 -0.81 -12.79
CA LEU A 207 12.05 0.52 -13.37
C LEU A 207 13.40 1.13 -13.68
N ILE A 208 13.54 1.86 -14.79
CA ILE A 208 14.81 2.50 -15.16
C ILE A 208 15.30 3.38 -14.01
N GLY A 209 16.50 3.11 -13.51
CA GLY A 209 17.12 3.80 -12.38
C GLY A 209 16.67 3.32 -10.99
N LEU A 210 15.77 2.34 -10.88
CA LEU A 210 15.31 1.76 -9.61
C LEU A 210 15.34 0.23 -9.68
N SER A 211 15.81 -0.41 -8.60
CA SER A 211 15.84 -1.87 -8.46
C SER A 211 14.54 -2.41 -7.88
N ASN A 212 13.94 -3.41 -8.50
CA ASN A 212 12.83 -4.16 -7.89
C ASN A 212 13.38 -5.05 -6.76
N ARG A 213 12.82 -4.88 -5.57
CA ARG A 213 13.31 -5.54 -4.35
C ARG A 213 12.59 -6.85 -4.03
N MET A 214 11.63 -7.27 -4.85
CA MET A 214 10.74 -8.40 -4.55
C MET A 214 11.14 -9.70 -5.25
N PHE A 215 12.18 -9.71 -6.06
CA PHE A 215 12.62 -10.93 -6.74
C PHE A 215 12.99 -12.05 -5.76
N GLY A 216 12.44 -13.24 -6.03
CA GLY A 216 12.73 -14.45 -5.25
C GLY A 216 11.91 -14.59 -3.96
N LEU A 217 11.02 -13.63 -3.64
CA LEU A 217 10.09 -13.77 -2.53
C LEU A 217 8.86 -14.61 -2.93
N GLN A 218 8.25 -15.26 -1.94
CA GLN A 218 7.17 -16.25 -2.18
C GLN A 218 5.93 -15.64 -2.82
N GLY A 219 5.48 -14.49 -2.37
CA GLY A 219 4.28 -13.81 -2.86
C GLY A 219 3.50 -13.14 -1.74
N THR A 220 2.67 -12.15 -2.12
CA THR A 220 1.89 -11.34 -1.18
C THR A 220 0.40 -11.63 -1.25
N HIS A 221 -0.06 -12.24 -2.34
CA HIS A 221 -1.46 -12.58 -2.58
C HIS A 221 -1.58 -14.02 -3.06
N LYS A 222 -2.59 -14.77 -2.60
CA LYS A 222 -2.85 -16.15 -3.02
C LYS A 222 -4.20 -16.27 -3.72
N TYR A 223 -4.18 -16.73 -4.97
CA TYR A 223 -5.38 -16.97 -5.75
C TYR A 223 -5.34 -18.37 -6.40
N GLN A 224 -6.40 -19.16 -6.23
CA GLN A 224 -6.51 -20.53 -6.76
C GLN A 224 -5.28 -21.42 -6.45
N GLY A 225 -4.76 -21.29 -5.22
CA GLY A 225 -3.61 -22.08 -4.77
C GLY A 225 -2.25 -21.52 -5.17
N GLN A 226 -2.20 -20.52 -6.03
CA GLN A 226 -0.95 -19.92 -6.50
C GLN A 226 -0.67 -18.60 -5.78
N TRP A 227 0.55 -18.48 -5.25
CA TRP A 227 1.06 -17.25 -4.72
C TRP A 227 1.56 -16.35 -5.83
N THR A 228 1.24 -15.07 -5.75
CA THR A 228 1.69 -14.02 -6.66
C THR A 228 2.24 -12.84 -5.87
N CYS A 229 3.34 -12.24 -6.35
CA CYS A 229 3.98 -11.11 -5.71
C CYS A 229 3.46 -9.80 -6.32
N LEU A 230 2.23 -9.42 -5.97
CA LEU A 230 1.57 -8.24 -6.54
C LEU A 230 2.05 -6.93 -5.91
N ASP A 231 2.33 -6.96 -4.60
CA ASP A 231 2.83 -5.82 -3.84
C ASP A 231 4.34 -5.73 -4.00
N GLN A 232 4.86 -4.55 -4.36
CA GLN A 232 6.26 -4.42 -4.74
C GLN A 232 6.89 -3.16 -4.15
N PHE A 233 8.20 -3.26 -3.87
CA PHE A 233 9.08 -2.13 -3.63
C PHE A 233 10.08 -2.00 -4.78
N TYR A 234 10.29 -0.75 -5.23
CA TYR A 234 11.45 -0.36 -6.04
C TYR A 234 12.22 0.70 -5.29
N THR A 235 13.54 0.61 -5.28
CA THR A 235 14.42 1.54 -4.58
C THR A 235 15.52 2.07 -5.49
N SER A 236 15.95 3.31 -5.25
CA SER A 236 17.16 3.83 -5.89
C SER A 236 18.41 3.10 -5.37
N GLN A 237 19.44 2.96 -6.20
CA GLN A 237 20.64 2.17 -5.92
C GLN A 237 21.35 2.56 -4.60
N ASN A 238 21.29 3.83 -4.22
CA ASN A 238 21.86 4.31 -2.95
C ASN A 238 21.10 3.83 -1.70
N LEU A 239 19.89 3.29 -1.86
CA LEU A 239 19.14 2.62 -0.78
C LEU A 239 19.36 1.10 -0.77
N ASP A 240 19.78 0.48 -1.87
CA ASP A 240 19.85 -0.97 -2.02
C ASP A 240 20.81 -1.62 -1.01
N SER A 241 21.99 -1.02 -0.83
CA SER A 241 23.03 -1.54 0.07
C SER A 241 22.74 -1.38 1.55
N ILE A 242 21.82 -0.47 1.89
CA ILE A 242 21.47 -0.13 3.28
C ILE A 242 20.08 -0.57 3.67
N SER A 243 19.38 -1.30 2.80
CA SER A 243 18.00 -1.73 3.05
C SER A 243 17.79 -3.23 2.82
N SER A 244 16.80 -3.77 3.52
CA SER A 244 16.30 -5.13 3.36
C SER A 244 14.81 -5.14 3.17
N VAL A 245 14.29 -6.14 2.45
CA VAL A 245 12.85 -6.32 2.21
C VAL A 245 12.41 -7.69 2.69
N ARG A 246 11.23 -7.74 3.30
CA ARG A 246 10.56 -8.98 3.69
C ARG A 246 9.05 -8.87 3.57
N ILE A 247 8.40 -10.01 3.42
CA ILE A 247 6.95 -10.14 3.53
C ILE A 247 6.63 -10.38 5.02
N TYR A 248 5.56 -9.74 5.51
CA TYR A 248 5.04 -10.00 6.84
C TYR A 248 3.93 -11.04 6.75
N ASP A 249 4.25 -12.27 7.08
CA ASP A 249 3.41 -13.47 6.98
C ASP A 249 3.14 -14.12 8.34
N ALA A 250 2.99 -13.30 9.38
CA ALA A 250 2.73 -13.79 10.73
C ALA A 250 1.50 -14.73 10.76
N GLU A 251 1.62 -15.83 11.45
CA GLU A 251 0.63 -16.93 11.48
C GLU A 251 -0.80 -16.43 11.81
N TRP A 252 -0.94 -15.43 12.68
CA TRP A 252 -2.24 -14.91 13.12
C TRP A 252 -2.98 -14.06 12.08
N ILE A 253 -2.30 -13.62 10.99
CA ILE A 253 -2.94 -12.97 9.83
C ILE A 253 -3.19 -13.94 8.67
N MET A 254 -2.89 -15.20 8.87
CA MET A 254 -3.07 -16.29 7.91
C MET A 254 -4.22 -17.20 8.34
N GLU A 255 -4.75 -17.95 7.39
CA GLU A 255 -5.73 -19.02 7.62
C GLU A 255 -5.44 -20.20 6.70
N GLU A 256 -5.97 -21.38 7.03
CA GLU A 256 -5.88 -22.56 6.16
C GLU A 256 -6.67 -22.35 4.86
N ASP A 257 -6.07 -22.74 3.75
CA ASP A 257 -6.73 -22.77 2.45
C ASP A 257 -7.32 -24.17 2.22
N GLU A 258 -8.53 -24.39 2.73
CA GLU A 258 -9.21 -25.69 2.66
C GLU A 258 -9.36 -26.24 1.22
N LYS A 259 -9.43 -25.34 0.22
CA LYS A 259 -9.65 -25.73 -1.17
C LYS A 259 -8.35 -26.10 -1.91
N TYR A 260 -7.27 -25.36 -1.64
CA TYR A 260 -6.02 -25.48 -2.40
C TYR A 260 -4.82 -25.87 -1.52
N MET A 261 -5.07 -26.18 -0.26
CA MET A 261 -4.07 -26.56 0.75
C MET A 261 -3.07 -25.46 1.12
N GLY A 262 -2.44 -25.63 2.28
CA GLY A 262 -1.51 -24.68 2.86
C GLY A 262 -2.21 -23.42 3.40
N LEU A 263 -1.43 -22.37 3.63
CA LEU A 263 -1.92 -21.13 4.19
C LEU A 263 -2.26 -20.10 3.10
N LYS A 264 -3.15 -19.19 3.44
CA LYS A 264 -3.49 -17.98 2.65
C LYS A 264 -3.70 -16.80 3.60
N PRO A 265 -3.64 -15.54 3.11
CA PRO A 265 -4.01 -14.38 3.91
C PRO A 265 -5.46 -14.49 4.38
N LYS A 266 -5.70 -14.15 5.64
CA LYS A 266 -7.04 -14.13 6.22
C LYS A 266 -7.76 -12.84 5.82
N ARG A 267 -8.56 -12.93 4.76
CA ARG A 267 -9.27 -11.82 4.15
C ARG A 267 -10.51 -11.38 4.91
N THR A 268 -10.98 -10.18 4.61
CA THR A 268 -12.18 -9.59 5.25
C THR A 268 -13.47 -10.30 4.83
N TYR A 269 -13.57 -10.67 3.56
CA TYR A 269 -14.70 -11.41 3.01
C TYR A 269 -14.26 -12.57 2.14
N ASN A 270 -15.03 -13.67 2.21
CA ASN A 270 -14.99 -14.74 1.21
C ASN A 270 -16.29 -14.68 0.41
N GLY A 271 -16.24 -14.14 -0.82
CA GLY A 271 -17.44 -13.71 -1.52
C GLY A 271 -18.17 -12.62 -0.73
N TYR A 272 -19.42 -12.88 -0.36
CA TYR A 272 -20.24 -11.99 0.50
C TYR A 272 -20.22 -12.39 1.98
N HIS A 273 -19.54 -13.48 2.34
CA HIS A 273 -19.44 -13.93 3.73
C HIS A 273 -18.34 -13.18 4.49
N TYR A 274 -18.75 -12.44 5.51
CA TYR A 274 -17.83 -11.71 6.38
C TYR A 274 -16.99 -12.66 7.24
N GLN A 275 -15.65 -12.57 7.13
CA GLN A 275 -14.67 -13.40 7.83
C GLN A 275 -13.98 -12.70 8.99
N ASN A 276 -14.16 -11.39 9.13
CA ASN A 276 -13.45 -10.58 10.14
C ASN A 276 -11.91 -10.73 10.04
N GLY A 277 -11.40 -10.82 8.83
CA GLY A 277 -9.96 -10.94 8.58
C GLY A 277 -9.24 -9.61 8.48
N PHE A 278 -8.06 -9.65 7.89
CA PHE A 278 -7.15 -8.51 7.80
C PHE A 278 -7.10 -7.95 6.38
N SER A 279 -6.64 -8.75 5.42
CA SER A 279 -6.59 -8.45 3.99
C SER A 279 -6.36 -9.75 3.21
N ASP A 280 -6.66 -9.75 1.92
CA ASP A 280 -6.24 -10.79 0.98
C ASP A 280 -4.81 -10.59 0.46
N HIS A 281 -4.14 -9.51 0.87
CA HIS A 281 -2.73 -9.25 0.65
C HIS A 281 -1.94 -9.30 1.96
N LEU A 282 -0.67 -9.71 1.88
CA LEU A 282 0.29 -9.62 2.98
C LEU A 282 1.06 -8.30 2.89
N PRO A 283 1.29 -7.61 4.03
CA PRO A 283 2.15 -6.44 4.04
C PRO A 283 3.58 -6.79 3.64
N ILE A 284 4.24 -5.87 2.94
CA ILE A 284 5.67 -5.92 2.68
C ILE A 284 6.39 -4.81 3.43
N ILE A 285 7.59 -5.09 3.88
CA ILE A 285 8.36 -4.21 4.77
C ILE A 285 9.70 -3.93 4.14
N LEU A 286 10.07 -2.66 4.04
CA LEU A 286 11.39 -2.17 3.68
C LEU A 286 12.02 -1.56 4.94
N GLU A 287 13.12 -2.12 5.39
CA GLU A 287 13.90 -1.62 6.53
C GLU A 287 15.19 -0.97 6.02
N CYS A 288 15.32 0.34 6.19
CA CYS A 288 16.52 1.07 5.80
C CYS A 288 17.40 1.33 7.03
N ARG A 289 18.67 0.94 6.98
CA ARG A 289 19.67 1.27 7.99
C ARG A 289 20.03 2.75 7.91
N ARG A 290 20.30 3.35 9.06
CA ARG A 290 20.84 4.71 9.19
C ARG A 290 22.34 4.75 9.10
#